data_20f132c53c7e3d51532a5ef7a887e038
#
_entry.id   20f132c53c7e3d51532a5ef7a887e038
#
_cell.length_a   1.000
_cell.length_b   1.000
_cell.length_c   1.000
_cell.angle_alpha   90.00
_cell.angle_beta   90.00
_cell.angle_gamma   90.00
#
_symmetry.space_group_name_H-M   'P 1'
#
loop_
_entity.id
_entity.type
_entity.pdbx_description
1 polymer ?
#
loop_
_entity_poly.entity_id
_entity_poly.type
_entity_poly.pdbx_seq_one_letter_code
_entity_poly.pdbx_strand_id
1 'polypeptide(L)'
;MSKWKERIPGIVISVILVAVFAVFMVILLQSKMVPTKLLILGGIALVLLVASAVLLVRSIRNKGQFICGASLSLVLALVLGLASNYISVATGTLTEIGAVRTEYTPVAVYVRTDDPASALEDTKGYTFGILESLDRESTDSAVSQITERFGSAVTTKTYAGITQLIDGLLNKECGAIILNTAYLDVVTELDKYADVESKIRELEVLHVETAVQSEAEKTQSTGNSDAENRIYTLYISGSDTRQGLNTVGRSDVNILATINTETRQILLVTTPRDYYVPLPVSGGIPDKLTHAGIYGVNVSIGTLEMLYDTDIDY
;
A
#
# COMPACT_ATOMS: atom_id res chain seq x y z
N MET A 1 57.73 20.29 -13.41
CA MET A 1 56.63 19.34 -13.75
C MET A 1 56.26 18.35 -12.64
N SER A 2 57.03 18.20 -11.57
CA SER A 2 56.82 17.18 -10.50
C SER A 2 55.71 17.55 -9.49
N LYS A 3 55.64 18.78 -9.02
CA LYS A 3 54.68 19.21 -7.98
C LYS A 3 53.20 19.18 -8.38
N TRP A 4 52.88 19.19 -9.66
CA TRP A 4 51.54 19.14 -10.16
C TRP A 4 50.96 17.72 -10.14
N LYS A 5 51.80 16.71 -10.45
CA LYS A 5 51.41 15.29 -10.41
C LYS A 5 51.09 14.80 -8.99
N GLU A 6 51.76 15.37 -7.97
CA GLU A 6 51.51 15.04 -6.57
C GLU A 6 50.17 15.61 -6.02
N ARG A 7 49.63 16.64 -6.69
CA ARG A 7 48.34 17.29 -6.30
C ARG A 7 47.12 16.60 -6.87
N ILE A 8 47.24 15.83 -7.96
CA ILE A 8 46.12 15.22 -8.67
C ILE A 8 45.27 14.31 -7.75
N PRO A 9 45.84 13.39 -6.94
CA PRO A 9 45.03 12.52 -6.08
C PRO A 9 44.21 13.32 -5.07
N GLY A 10 44.77 14.36 -4.47
CA GLY A 10 44.05 15.21 -3.52
C GLY A 10 42.92 16.00 -4.16
N ILE A 11 43.09 16.48 -5.40
CA ILE A 11 42.02 17.16 -6.16
C ILE A 11 40.91 16.19 -6.49
N VAL A 12 41.21 14.98 -6.97
CA VAL A 12 40.23 13.97 -7.32
C VAL A 12 39.37 13.58 -6.09
N ILE A 13 40.01 13.28 -4.96
CA ILE A 13 39.31 12.95 -3.72
C ILE A 13 38.41 14.09 -3.27
N SER A 14 38.88 15.35 -3.36
CA SER A 14 38.12 16.53 -2.98
C SER A 14 36.89 16.72 -3.89
N VAL A 15 37.03 16.51 -5.19
CA VAL A 15 35.92 16.65 -6.15
C VAL A 15 34.85 15.57 -5.89
N ILE A 16 35.29 14.33 -5.68
CA ILE A 16 34.36 13.22 -5.37
C ILE A 16 33.60 13.51 -4.08
N LEU A 17 34.27 13.90 -3.00
CA LEU A 17 33.60 14.21 -1.72
C LEU A 17 32.60 15.35 -1.86
N VAL A 18 32.96 16.42 -2.54
CA VAL A 18 32.07 17.57 -2.77
C VAL A 18 30.86 17.17 -3.62
N ALA A 19 31.07 16.34 -4.64
CA ALA A 19 29.98 15.84 -5.47
C ALA A 19 29.00 14.96 -4.65
N VAL A 20 29.49 14.02 -3.86
CA VAL A 20 28.66 13.19 -2.98
C VAL A 20 27.92 14.05 -1.95
N PHE A 21 28.60 15.03 -1.36
CA PHE A 21 27.98 15.97 -0.44
C PHE A 21 26.86 16.80 -1.09
N ALA A 22 27.08 17.29 -2.31
CA ALA A 22 26.07 18.04 -3.05
C ALA A 22 24.81 17.20 -3.36
N VAL A 23 25.01 15.95 -3.81
CA VAL A 23 23.92 15.01 -4.04
C VAL A 23 23.15 14.73 -2.74
N PHE A 24 23.84 14.45 -1.64
CA PHE A 24 23.23 14.24 -0.33
C PHE A 24 22.37 15.45 0.09
N MET A 25 22.90 16.66 -0.04
CA MET A 25 22.17 17.88 0.34
C MET A 25 20.92 18.09 -0.52
N VAL A 26 20.99 17.80 -1.81
CA VAL A 26 19.80 17.88 -2.70
C VAL A 26 18.73 16.88 -2.26
N ILE A 27 19.09 15.63 -2.03
CA ILE A 27 18.17 14.58 -1.57
C ILE A 27 17.56 14.97 -0.21
N LEU A 28 18.38 15.45 0.73
CA LEU A 28 17.93 15.85 2.05
C LEU A 28 16.95 17.04 2.00
N LEU A 29 17.21 18.03 1.14
CA LEU A 29 16.32 19.18 0.96
C LEU A 29 15.00 18.79 0.29
N GLN A 30 15.04 17.87 -0.66
CA GLN A 30 13.83 17.37 -1.35
C GLN A 30 12.96 16.49 -0.46
N SER A 31 13.56 15.75 0.48
CA SER A 31 12.84 14.82 1.36
C SER A 31 11.87 15.50 2.31
N LYS A 32 12.08 16.79 2.64
CA LYS A 32 11.30 17.56 3.64
C LYS A 32 11.14 16.88 5.01
N MET A 33 11.92 15.83 5.29
CA MET A 33 11.82 15.04 6.53
C MET A 33 12.46 15.72 7.75
N VAL A 34 13.36 16.67 7.53
CA VAL A 34 14.12 17.32 8.61
C VAL A 34 13.61 18.73 8.84
N PRO A 35 13.25 19.10 10.09
CA PRO A 35 12.85 20.46 10.43
C PRO A 35 13.92 21.47 10.02
N THR A 36 13.50 22.63 9.48
CA THR A 36 14.37 23.66 8.90
C THR A 36 15.49 24.12 9.86
N LYS A 37 15.18 24.23 11.15
CA LYS A 37 16.18 24.63 12.17
C LYS A 37 17.32 23.62 12.31
N LEU A 38 16.99 22.32 12.33
CA LEU A 38 17.98 21.23 12.40
C LEU A 38 18.75 21.10 11.10
N LEU A 39 18.07 21.30 9.96
CA LEU A 39 18.69 21.24 8.64
C LEU A 39 19.75 22.35 8.48
N ILE A 40 19.47 23.57 8.92
CA ILE A 40 20.45 24.68 8.89
C ILE A 40 21.62 24.38 9.80
N LEU A 41 21.39 24.01 11.07
CA LEU A 41 22.45 23.76 12.03
C LEU A 41 23.33 22.55 11.60
N GLY A 42 22.69 21.44 11.24
CA GLY A 42 23.38 20.23 10.77
C GLY A 42 24.11 20.47 9.45
N GLY A 43 23.48 21.21 8.52
CA GLY A 43 24.08 21.58 7.24
C GLY A 43 25.35 22.41 7.42
N ILE A 44 25.35 23.43 8.29
CA ILE A 44 26.55 24.22 8.59
C ILE A 44 27.65 23.32 9.17
N ALA A 45 27.33 22.47 10.15
CA ALA A 45 28.30 21.55 10.76
C ALA A 45 28.91 20.60 9.71
N LEU A 46 28.07 20.06 8.80
CA LEU A 46 28.51 19.17 7.75
C LEU A 46 29.37 19.87 6.71
N VAL A 47 29.04 21.11 6.32
CA VAL A 47 29.86 21.94 5.44
C VAL A 47 31.25 22.17 6.04
N LEU A 48 31.33 22.52 7.34
CA LEU A 48 32.61 22.72 8.04
C LEU A 48 33.43 21.43 8.06
N LEU A 49 32.80 20.28 8.26
CA LEU A 49 33.46 18.99 8.32
C LEU A 49 33.97 18.56 6.93
N VAL A 50 33.19 18.74 5.86
CA VAL A 50 33.62 18.51 4.47
C VAL A 50 34.79 19.48 4.11
N ALA A 51 34.66 20.75 4.45
CA ALA A 51 35.72 21.74 4.20
C ALA A 51 37.01 21.37 4.91
N SER A 52 36.96 20.92 6.16
CA SER A 52 38.12 20.47 6.90
C SER A 52 38.81 19.26 6.26
N ALA A 53 38.02 18.27 5.79
CA ALA A 53 38.54 17.10 5.08
C ALA A 53 39.25 17.50 3.77
N VAL A 54 38.61 18.41 2.99
CA VAL A 54 39.21 18.93 1.74
C VAL A 54 40.48 19.67 1.99
N LEU A 55 40.57 20.51 3.04
CA LEU A 55 41.78 21.22 3.40
C LEU A 55 42.91 20.26 3.81
N LEU A 56 42.60 19.25 4.59
CA LEU A 56 43.59 18.21 4.99
C LEU A 56 44.15 17.44 3.76
N VAL A 57 43.28 17.04 2.84
CA VAL A 57 43.68 16.31 1.62
C VAL A 57 44.53 17.21 0.71
N ARG A 58 44.26 18.52 0.68
CA ARG A 58 45.07 19.49 -0.11
C ARG A 58 46.35 19.91 0.52
N SER A 59 46.57 19.57 1.80
CA SER A 59 47.83 19.91 2.52
C SER A 59 48.98 19.03 2.00
N ILE A 60 49.92 19.66 1.30
CA ILE A 60 51.09 18.99 0.72
C ILE A 60 52.23 18.83 1.73
N ARG A 61 52.10 19.47 2.90
CA ARG A 61 53.19 19.66 3.85
C ARG A 61 53.57 18.42 4.67
N ASN A 62 52.61 17.50 4.86
CA ASN A 62 52.81 16.27 5.64
C ASN A 62 52.05 15.11 5.05
N LYS A 63 52.75 13.99 4.76
CA LYS A 63 52.10 12.74 4.29
C LYS A 63 51.03 12.23 5.27
N GLY A 64 51.26 12.39 6.58
CA GLY A 64 50.28 12.01 7.62
C GLY A 64 48.95 12.80 7.51
N GLN A 65 49.00 14.11 7.25
CA GLN A 65 47.81 14.92 7.04
C GLN A 65 47.02 14.51 5.79
N PHE A 66 47.73 14.19 4.71
CA PHE A 66 47.13 13.69 3.49
C PHE A 66 46.38 12.36 3.72
N ILE A 67 47.04 11.39 4.39
CA ILE A 67 46.46 10.08 4.70
C ILE A 67 45.21 10.27 5.60
N CYS A 68 45.29 11.08 6.65
CA CYS A 68 44.21 11.37 7.55
C CYS A 68 43.02 12.03 6.79
N GLY A 69 43.31 13.04 5.96
CA GLY A 69 42.30 13.70 5.15
C GLY A 69 41.66 12.76 4.11
N ALA A 70 42.45 11.90 3.47
CA ALA A 70 41.93 10.92 2.50
C ALA A 70 41.02 9.87 3.17
N SER A 71 41.47 9.34 4.34
CA SER A 71 40.65 8.40 5.12
C SER A 71 39.32 9.03 5.60
N LEU A 72 39.40 10.26 6.13
CA LEU A 72 38.21 11.01 6.55
C LEU A 72 37.29 11.27 5.38
N SER A 73 37.80 11.67 4.22
CA SER A 73 37.01 11.90 3.00
C SER A 73 36.33 10.64 2.51
N LEU A 74 37.03 9.49 2.57
CA LEU A 74 36.46 8.20 2.17
C LEU A 74 35.31 7.78 3.10
N VAL A 75 35.50 7.88 4.41
CA VAL A 75 34.47 7.56 5.41
C VAL A 75 33.28 8.48 5.25
N LEU A 76 33.49 9.79 5.09
CA LEU A 76 32.40 10.75 4.86
C LEU A 76 31.64 10.45 3.58
N ALA A 77 32.33 10.19 2.47
CA ALA A 77 31.68 9.86 1.21
C ALA A 77 30.82 8.59 1.32
N LEU A 78 31.31 7.57 2.04
CA LEU A 78 30.57 6.33 2.28
C LEU A 78 29.35 6.57 3.15
N VAL A 79 29.49 7.29 4.26
CA VAL A 79 28.38 7.61 5.17
C VAL A 79 27.32 8.45 4.46
N LEU A 80 27.71 9.49 3.72
CA LEU A 80 26.78 10.35 2.97
C LEU A 80 26.10 9.57 1.84
N GLY A 81 26.82 8.68 1.16
CA GLY A 81 26.26 7.82 0.12
C GLY A 81 25.21 6.86 0.67
N LEU A 82 25.50 6.18 1.79
CA LEU A 82 24.54 5.32 2.47
C LEU A 82 23.32 6.11 2.97
N ALA A 83 23.53 7.25 3.61
CA ALA A 83 22.47 8.12 4.09
C ALA A 83 21.56 8.60 2.93
N SER A 84 22.15 8.98 1.78
CA SER A 84 21.41 9.34 0.58
C SER A 84 20.50 8.21 0.11
N ASN A 85 21.02 6.97 0.07
CA ASN A 85 20.26 5.80 -0.33
C ASN A 85 19.09 5.54 0.64
N TYR A 86 19.32 5.58 1.95
CA TYR A 86 18.26 5.37 2.94
C TYR A 86 17.17 6.45 2.88
N ILE A 87 17.54 7.72 2.73
CA ILE A 87 16.57 8.82 2.58
C ILE A 87 15.77 8.65 1.29
N SER A 88 16.42 8.28 0.20
CA SER A 88 15.75 8.06 -1.09
C SER A 88 14.76 6.90 -1.03
N VAL A 89 15.14 5.77 -0.42
CA VAL A 89 14.25 4.63 -0.20
C VAL A 89 13.07 5.02 0.68
N ALA A 90 13.33 5.69 1.82
CA ALA A 90 12.27 6.10 2.74
C ALA A 90 11.30 7.09 2.08
N THR A 91 11.80 8.09 1.33
CA THR A 91 10.93 9.03 0.60
C THR A 91 10.16 8.34 -0.52
N GLY A 92 10.77 7.40 -1.24
CA GLY A 92 10.10 6.61 -2.26
C GLY A 92 8.94 5.82 -1.67
N THR A 93 9.18 5.08 -0.59
CA THR A 93 8.15 4.30 0.10
C THR A 93 7.00 5.19 0.61
N LEU A 94 7.32 6.35 1.22
CA LEU A 94 6.29 7.28 1.69
C LEU A 94 5.47 7.87 0.53
N THR A 95 6.10 8.13 -0.61
CA THR A 95 5.41 8.63 -1.80
C THR A 95 4.50 7.56 -2.40
N GLU A 96 4.94 6.30 -2.40
CA GLU A 96 4.11 5.16 -2.84
C GLU A 96 2.91 4.92 -1.90
N ILE A 97 3.08 5.11 -0.59
CA ILE A 97 1.98 5.00 0.39
C ILE A 97 0.95 6.11 0.18
N GLY A 98 1.36 7.31 -0.20
CA GLY A 98 0.49 8.47 -0.46
C GLY A 98 -0.02 8.58 -1.90
N ALA A 99 0.39 7.71 -2.82
CA ALA A 99 -0.09 7.72 -4.20
C ALA A 99 -1.51 7.14 -4.28
N VAL A 100 -2.31 7.67 -5.20
CA VAL A 100 -3.59 7.04 -5.59
C VAL A 100 -3.30 5.59 -5.95
N ARG A 101 -3.79 4.65 -5.16
CA ARG A 101 -3.61 3.24 -5.41
C ARG A 101 -4.78 2.74 -6.23
N THR A 102 -4.48 2.06 -7.32
CA THR A 102 -5.45 1.19 -7.95
C THR A 102 -5.49 -0.09 -7.11
N GLU A 103 -6.60 -0.34 -6.43
CA GLU A 103 -6.84 -1.62 -5.78
C GLU A 103 -7.41 -2.60 -6.81
N TYR A 104 -6.96 -3.85 -6.72
CA TYR A 104 -7.46 -4.93 -7.55
C TYR A 104 -8.34 -5.83 -6.72
N THR A 105 -9.61 -5.91 -7.09
CA THR A 105 -10.54 -6.88 -6.51
C THR A 105 -10.48 -8.16 -7.35
N PRO A 106 -10.04 -9.29 -6.78
CA PRO A 106 -10.02 -10.57 -7.49
C PRO A 106 -11.44 -11.14 -7.53
N VAL A 107 -12.06 -11.12 -8.71
CA VAL A 107 -13.39 -11.68 -8.96
C VAL A 107 -13.24 -12.94 -9.78
N ALA A 108 -13.61 -14.09 -9.25
CA ALA A 108 -13.48 -15.35 -9.93
C ALA A 108 -14.79 -15.86 -10.52
N VAL A 109 -14.67 -16.61 -11.60
CA VAL A 109 -15.74 -17.39 -12.18
C VAL A 109 -15.62 -18.83 -11.65
N TYR A 110 -16.64 -19.28 -10.94
CA TYR A 110 -16.71 -20.64 -10.41
C TYR A 110 -17.77 -21.47 -11.15
N VAL A 111 -17.46 -22.73 -11.33
CA VAL A 111 -18.39 -23.77 -11.81
C VAL A 111 -18.38 -24.93 -10.83
N ARG A 112 -19.35 -25.83 -10.92
CA ARG A 112 -19.29 -27.07 -10.14
C ARG A 112 -18.11 -27.93 -10.57
N THR A 113 -17.60 -28.73 -9.66
CA THR A 113 -16.48 -29.67 -9.91
C THR A 113 -16.83 -30.69 -11.00
N ASP A 114 -18.12 -31.07 -11.14
CA ASP A 114 -18.62 -32.01 -12.18
C ASP A 114 -18.94 -31.32 -13.51
N ASP A 115 -18.74 -30.03 -13.66
CA ASP A 115 -19.01 -29.28 -14.88
C ASP A 115 -17.94 -29.58 -15.96
N PRO A 116 -18.33 -29.75 -17.26
CA PRO A 116 -17.36 -30.06 -18.32
C PRO A 116 -16.50 -28.87 -18.75
N ALA A 117 -16.89 -27.59 -18.44
CA ALA A 117 -16.15 -26.40 -18.86
C ALA A 117 -14.75 -26.43 -18.28
N SER A 118 -13.70 -26.26 -19.05
CA SER A 118 -12.29 -26.23 -18.63
C SER A 118 -11.69 -24.82 -18.69
N ALA A 119 -12.33 -23.92 -19.42
CA ALA A 119 -11.94 -22.52 -19.55
C ALA A 119 -13.19 -21.62 -19.51
N LEU A 120 -12.99 -20.32 -19.35
CA LEU A 120 -14.08 -19.34 -19.32
C LEU A 120 -14.89 -19.38 -20.64
N GLU A 121 -14.22 -19.57 -21.77
CA GLU A 121 -14.83 -19.62 -23.10
C GLU A 121 -15.84 -20.78 -23.25
N ASP A 122 -15.65 -21.88 -22.52
CA ASP A 122 -16.56 -23.02 -22.55
C ASP A 122 -17.91 -22.72 -21.87
N THR A 123 -17.96 -21.66 -21.08
CA THR A 123 -19.19 -21.21 -20.40
C THR A 123 -20.05 -20.28 -21.25
N LYS A 124 -19.67 -20.07 -22.52
CA LYS A 124 -20.49 -19.27 -23.45
C LYS A 124 -21.87 -19.89 -23.60
N GLY A 125 -22.90 -19.11 -23.23
CA GLY A 125 -24.29 -19.57 -23.20
C GLY A 125 -24.76 -20.07 -21.82
N TYR A 126 -23.91 -20.08 -20.81
CA TYR A 126 -24.34 -20.33 -19.43
C TYR A 126 -25.12 -19.13 -18.87
N THR A 127 -25.97 -19.43 -17.90
CA THR A 127 -26.49 -18.39 -16.99
C THR A 127 -25.53 -18.22 -15.84
N PHE A 128 -25.07 -17.01 -15.63
CA PHE A 128 -24.14 -16.67 -14.56
C PHE A 128 -24.92 -16.15 -13.34
N GLY A 129 -24.75 -16.81 -12.20
CA GLY A 129 -25.24 -16.31 -10.92
C GLY A 129 -24.40 -15.13 -10.46
N ILE A 130 -25.05 -14.08 -9.99
CA ILE A 130 -24.41 -12.87 -9.43
C ILE A 130 -25.14 -12.40 -8.19
N LEU A 131 -24.48 -11.63 -7.33
CA LEU A 131 -25.11 -10.99 -6.18
C LEU A 131 -25.95 -9.78 -6.62
N GLU A 132 -27.08 -9.57 -5.96
CA GLU A 132 -28.01 -8.49 -6.28
C GLU A 132 -27.45 -7.11 -5.91
N SER A 133 -26.88 -6.95 -4.72
CA SER A 133 -26.44 -5.66 -4.19
C SER A 133 -25.00 -5.67 -3.69
N LEU A 134 -24.54 -6.79 -3.13
CA LEU A 134 -23.23 -6.89 -2.53
C LEU A 134 -22.15 -6.94 -3.60
N ASP A 135 -21.10 -6.10 -3.47
CA ASP A 135 -19.97 -6.00 -4.41
C ASP A 135 -20.38 -5.84 -5.88
N ARG A 136 -21.44 -5.05 -6.09
CA ARG A 136 -22.08 -4.93 -7.40
C ARG A 136 -21.17 -4.30 -8.44
N GLU A 137 -20.38 -3.31 -8.04
CA GLU A 137 -19.46 -2.60 -8.95
C GLU A 137 -18.41 -3.55 -9.52
N SER A 138 -17.75 -4.35 -8.66
CA SER A 138 -16.76 -5.33 -9.10
C SER A 138 -17.40 -6.44 -9.93
N THR A 139 -18.61 -6.88 -9.55
CA THR A 139 -19.35 -7.90 -10.30
C THR A 139 -19.74 -7.40 -11.69
N ASP A 140 -20.26 -6.17 -11.82
CA ASP A 140 -20.65 -5.59 -13.11
C ASP A 140 -19.46 -5.36 -14.03
N SER A 141 -18.29 -4.98 -13.47
CA SER A 141 -17.05 -4.86 -14.21
C SER A 141 -16.58 -6.24 -14.72
N ALA A 142 -16.66 -7.28 -13.89
CA ALA A 142 -16.33 -8.65 -14.30
C ALA A 142 -17.28 -9.14 -15.41
N VAL A 143 -18.59 -8.93 -15.29
CA VAL A 143 -19.60 -9.25 -16.32
C VAL A 143 -19.28 -8.51 -17.62
N SER A 144 -18.85 -7.26 -17.56
CA SER A 144 -18.46 -6.48 -18.73
C SER A 144 -17.25 -7.05 -19.43
N GLN A 145 -16.21 -7.45 -18.69
CA GLN A 145 -15.03 -8.12 -19.23
C GLN A 145 -15.36 -9.45 -19.91
N ILE A 146 -16.24 -10.26 -19.30
CA ILE A 146 -16.70 -11.52 -19.88
C ILE A 146 -17.52 -11.27 -21.16
N THR A 147 -18.42 -10.27 -21.14
CA THR A 147 -19.23 -9.87 -22.29
C THR A 147 -18.35 -9.46 -23.47
N GLU A 148 -17.31 -8.68 -23.22
CA GLU A 148 -16.35 -8.26 -24.24
C GLU A 148 -15.62 -9.47 -24.84
N ARG A 149 -15.13 -10.39 -24.00
CA ARG A 149 -14.45 -11.63 -24.45
C ARG A 149 -15.36 -12.52 -25.28
N PHE A 150 -16.61 -12.69 -24.87
CA PHE A 150 -17.56 -13.54 -25.61
C PHE A 150 -18.07 -12.89 -26.89
N GLY A 151 -17.96 -11.56 -27.02
CA GLY A 151 -18.55 -10.79 -28.10
C GLY A 151 -20.07 -10.86 -28.14
N SER A 152 -20.72 -11.22 -27.02
CA SER A 152 -22.18 -11.32 -26.85
C SER A 152 -22.53 -11.12 -25.39
N ALA A 153 -23.75 -10.60 -25.15
CA ALA A 153 -24.26 -10.36 -23.79
C ALA A 153 -24.29 -11.67 -22.97
N VAL A 154 -23.89 -11.54 -21.72
CA VAL A 154 -23.91 -12.62 -20.73
C VAL A 154 -25.28 -12.66 -20.07
N THR A 155 -25.90 -13.83 -19.97
CA THR A 155 -27.15 -14.02 -19.23
C THR A 155 -26.84 -14.13 -17.74
N THR A 156 -27.41 -13.24 -16.92
CA THR A 156 -27.21 -13.24 -15.48
C THR A 156 -28.48 -13.57 -14.71
N LYS A 157 -28.31 -14.20 -13.53
CA LYS A 157 -29.36 -14.45 -12.54
C LYS A 157 -28.91 -13.90 -11.19
N THR A 158 -29.71 -13.03 -10.59
CA THR A 158 -29.38 -12.39 -9.32
C THR A 158 -29.80 -13.22 -8.12
N TYR A 159 -29.02 -13.16 -7.04
CA TYR A 159 -29.25 -13.77 -5.75
C TYR A 159 -29.04 -12.75 -4.63
N ALA A 160 -29.90 -12.79 -3.61
CA ALA A 160 -29.87 -11.80 -2.53
C ALA A 160 -28.69 -11.95 -1.56
N GLY A 161 -28.05 -13.11 -1.52
CA GLY A 161 -26.92 -13.38 -0.64
C GLY A 161 -25.98 -14.48 -1.15
N ILE A 162 -24.77 -14.52 -0.60
CA ILE A 162 -23.70 -15.41 -1.03
C ILE A 162 -24.10 -16.88 -0.89
N THR A 163 -24.74 -17.25 0.21
CA THR A 163 -25.19 -18.63 0.45
C THR A 163 -26.25 -19.07 -0.58
N GLN A 164 -27.17 -18.18 -0.95
CA GLN A 164 -28.16 -18.44 -1.98
C GLN A 164 -27.52 -18.56 -3.37
N LEU A 165 -26.49 -17.75 -3.65
CA LEU A 165 -25.73 -17.82 -4.89
C LEU A 165 -25.04 -19.18 -5.04
N ILE A 166 -24.38 -19.65 -3.99
CA ILE A 166 -23.72 -20.96 -3.97
C ILE A 166 -24.74 -22.09 -4.06
N ASP A 167 -25.84 -22.03 -3.30
CA ASP A 167 -26.93 -23.01 -3.41
C ASP A 167 -27.50 -23.05 -4.83
N GLY A 168 -27.66 -21.91 -5.50
CA GLY A 168 -28.11 -21.78 -6.88
C GLY A 168 -27.17 -22.50 -7.86
N LEU A 169 -25.85 -22.40 -7.69
CA LEU A 169 -24.86 -23.12 -8.49
C LEU A 169 -24.94 -24.63 -8.23
N LEU A 170 -24.95 -25.04 -6.96
CA LEU A 170 -24.99 -26.45 -6.58
C LEU A 170 -26.29 -27.14 -7.01
N ASN A 171 -27.42 -26.42 -6.97
CA ASN A 171 -28.73 -26.91 -7.42
C ASN A 171 -28.93 -26.81 -8.94
N LYS A 172 -27.92 -26.39 -9.71
CA LYS A 172 -27.97 -26.27 -11.18
C LYS A 172 -28.97 -25.20 -11.68
N GLU A 173 -29.27 -24.20 -10.87
CA GLU A 173 -30.12 -23.07 -11.26
C GLU A 173 -29.37 -22.06 -12.15
N CYS A 174 -28.03 -22.07 -12.05
CA CYS A 174 -27.10 -21.38 -12.95
C CYS A 174 -25.94 -22.31 -13.29
N GLY A 175 -25.26 -22.04 -14.41
CA GLY A 175 -24.13 -22.87 -14.88
C GLY A 175 -22.82 -22.45 -14.24
N ALA A 176 -22.65 -21.16 -13.99
CA ALA A 176 -21.46 -20.57 -13.35
C ALA A 176 -21.90 -19.47 -12.37
N ILE A 177 -21.01 -19.07 -11.46
CA ILE A 177 -21.19 -17.90 -10.61
C ILE A 177 -20.00 -16.96 -10.74
N ILE A 178 -20.23 -15.68 -10.59
CA ILE A 178 -19.21 -14.62 -10.51
C ILE A 178 -19.19 -14.14 -9.06
N LEU A 179 -18.04 -14.31 -8.41
CA LEU A 179 -17.91 -14.03 -6.98
C LEU A 179 -16.49 -13.52 -6.67
N ASN A 180 -16.39 -12.51 -5.84
CA ASN A 180 -15.13 -12.10 -5.25
C ASN A 180 -14.53 -13.26 -4.45
N THR A 181 -13.26 -13.59 -4.72
CA THR A 181 -12.59 -14.76 -4.12
C THR A 181 -12.60 -14.74 -2.59
N ALA A 182 -12.53 -13.55 -2.00
CA ALA A 182 -12.53 -13.38 -0.55
C ALA A 182 -13.85 -13.80 0.13
N TYR A 183 -14.97 -13.81 -0.60
CA TYR A 183 -16.25 -14.26 -0.06
C TYR A 183 -16.34 -15.77 0.09
N LEU A 184 -15.60 -16.52 -0.70
CA LEU A 184 -15.56 -17.97 -0.57
C LEU A 184 -15.03 -18.38 0.81
N ASP A 185 -13.96 -17.74 1.26
CA ASP A 185 -13.40 -17.96 2.58
C ASP A 185 -14.41 -17.68 3.72
N VAL A 186 -15.23 -16.63 3.56
CA VAL A 186 -16.27 -16.28 4.53
C VAL A 186 -17.34 -17.38 4.61
N VAL A 187 -17.71 -17.93 3.46
CA VAL A 187 -18.75 -18.97 3.39
C VAL A 187 -18.25 -20.30 3.95
N THR A 188 -16.97 -20.65 3.76
CA THR A 188 -16.39 -21.88 4.32
C THR A 188 -16.35 -21.90 5.86
N GLU A 189 -16.46 -20.74 6.51
CA GLU A 189 -16.61 -20.67 7.98
C GLU A 189 -17.99 -21.15 8.48
N LEU A 190 -18.98 -21.26 7.58
CA LEU A 190 -20.29 -21.78 7.92
C LEU A 190 -20.29 -23.31 7.81
N ASP A 191 -20.70 -24.02 8.87
CA ASP A 191 -20.70 -25.49 8.93
C ASP A 191 -21.33 -26.15 7.70
N LYS A 192 -22.43 -25.59 7.20
CA LYS A 192 -23.16 -26.09 6.00
C LYS A 192 -22.31 -26.06 4.73
N TYR A 193 -21.36 -25.14 4.64
CA TYR A 193 -20.57 -24.87 3.44
C TYR A 193 -19.08 -25.16 3.63
N ALA A 194 -18.68 -25.76 4.74
CA ALA A 194 -17.27 -26.07 5.04
C ALA A 194 -16.57 -26.90 3.95
N ASP A 195 -17.33 -27.66 3.17
CA ASP A 195 -16.85 -28.48 2.06
C ASP A 195 -17.11 -27.90 0.66
N VAL A 196 -17.54 -26.63 0.57
CA VAL A 196 -17.94 -26.00 -0.72
C VAL A 196 -16.80 -25.97 -1.73
N GLU A 197 -15.55 -25.76 -1.29
CA GLU A 197 -14.36 -25.76 -2.16
C GLU A 197 -14.15 -27.12 -2.88
N SER A 198 -14.61 -28.23 -2.30
CA SER A 198 -14.55 -29.53 -2.93
C SER A 198 -15.63 -29.71 -4.02
N LYS A 199 -16.71 -28.91 -3.97
CA LYS A 199 -17.88 -28.99 -4.84
C LYS A 199 -17.86 -28.02 -6.01
N ILE A 200 -17.08 -26.96 -5.90
CA ILE A 200 -16.90 -25.94 -6.93
C ILE A 200 -15.43 -25.83 -7.30
N ARG A 201 -15.16 -25.32 -8.48
CA ARG A 201 -13.79 -25.01 -8.92
C ARG A 201 -13.76 -23.69 -9.63
N GLU A 202 -12.67 -22.99 -9.45
CA GLU A 202 -12.35 -21.77 -10.15
C GLU A 202 -11.96 -22.05 -11.60
N LEU A 203 -12.54 -21.31 -12.53
CA LEU A 203 -12.14 -21.34 -13.94
C LEU A 203 -11.12 -20.25 -14.25
N GLU A 204 -11.38 -19.04 -13.79
CA GLU A 204 -10.52 -17.87 -14.05
C GLU A 204 -10.75 -16.80 -12.99
N VAL A 205 -9.68 -16.08 -12.65
CA VAL A 205 -9.75 -14.88 -11.81
C VAL A 205 -9.62 -13.65 -12.70
N LEU A 206 -10.61 -12.78 -12.64
CA LEU A 206 -10.63 -11.48 -13.28
C LEU A 206 -10.17 -10.43 -12.27
N HIS A 207 -9.22 -9.60 -12.67
CA HIS A 207 -8.77 -8.49 -11.85
C HIS A 207 -9.57 -7.24 -12.20
N VAL A 208 -10.43 -6.83 -11.27
CA VAL A 208 -11.21 -5.61 -11.41
C VAL A 208 -10.47 -4.47 -10.74
N GLU A 209 -10.15 -3.44 -11.52
CA GLU A 209 -9.51 -2.22 -11.01
C GLU A 209 -10.56 -1.35 -10.33
N THR A 210 -10.31 -1.03 -9.06
CA THR A 210 -11.09 -0.03 -8.33
C THR A 210 -10.17 1.14 -7.99
N ALA A 211 -10.48 2.33 -8.52
CA ALA A 211 -9.72 3.53 -8.18
C ALA A 211 -10.08 3.94 -6.75
N VAL A 212 -9.18 3.69 -5.81
CA VAL A 212 -9.29 4.23 -4.46
C VAL A 212 -8.76 5.66 -4.50
N GLN A 213 -9.66 6.63 -4.52
CA GLN A 213 -9.28 8.00 -4.22
C GLN A 213 -8.90 8.04 -2.75
N SER A 214 -7.61 8.19 -2.45
CA SER A 214 -7.20 8.47 -1.09
C SER A 214 -7.83 9.81 -0.68
N GLU A 215 -8.48 9.87 0.46
CA GLU A 215 -9.01 11.12 1.03
C GLU A 215 -7.91 12.18 1.24
N ALA A 216 -6.64 11.78 1.18
CA ALA A 216 -5.48 12.66 1.17
C ALA A 216 -5.53 13.73 0.05
N GLU A 217 -6.21 13.47 -1.09
CA GLU A 217 -6.43 14.51 -2.11
C GLU A 217 -7.46 15.56 -1.70
N LYS A 218 -8.45 15.20 -0.87
CA LYS A 218 -9.43 16.18 -0.36
C LYS A 218 -8.80 17.16 0.64
N THR A 219 -7.78 16.73 1.36
CA THR A 219 -7.09 17.57 2.37
C THR A 219 -6.01 18.46 1.75
N GLN A 220 -5.48 18.15 0.56
CA GLN A 220 -4.53 19.02 -0.16
C GLN A 220 -5.17 20.27 -0.76
N SER A 221 -6.51 20.33 -0.91
CA SER A 221 -7.19 21.49 -1.46
C SER A 221 -7.43 22.64 -0.45
N THR A 222 -7.21 22.40 0.84
CA THR A 222 -7.24 23.45 1.87
C THR A 222 -5.85 23.62 2.43
N GLY A 223 -4.97 24.23 1.61
CA GLY A 223 -3.64 24.66 2.04
C GLY A 223 -3.72 25.70 3.13
N ASN A 224 -3.91 25.29 4.36
CA ASN A 224 -3.70 26.10 5.54
C ASN A 224 -2.42 25.67 6.24
N SER A 225 -1.53 26.64 6.38
CA SER A 225 -0.18 26.56 6.93
C SER A 225 -0.12 26.29 8.46
N ASP A 226 -1.15 25.75 9.08
CA ASP A 226 -1.23 25.49 10.52
C ASP A 226 -0.95 24.02 10.89
N ALA A 227 -0.11 23.35 10.11
CA ALA A 227 0.27 21.94 10.33
C ALA A 227 1.09 21.71 11.63
N GLU A 228 1.43 22.78 12.37
CA GLU A 228 2.24 22.65 13.60
C GLU A 228 1.45 22.17 14.82
N ASN A 229 0.10 22.25 14.82
CA ASN A 229 -0.72 21.92 16.01
C ASN A 229 -1.97 21.11 15.63
N ARG A 230 -1.79 19.96 14.99
CA ARG A 230 -2.91 19.08 14.63
C ARG A 230 -2.77 17.70 15.27
N ILE A 231 -3.92 17.12 15.57
CA ILE A 231 -4.06 15.70 15.89
C ILE A 231 -4.40 15.00 14.58
N TYR A 232 -3.67 13.94 14.26
CA TYR A 232 -3.91 13.09 13.09
C TYR A 232 -4.20 11.67 13.53
N THR A 233 -5.21 11.07 12.98
CA THR A 233 -5.51 9.65 13.18
C THR A 233 -5.26 8.89 11.88
N LEU A 234 -4.37 7.90 11.94
CA LEU A 234 -4.02 7.03 10.81
C LEU A 234 -4.55 5.62 11.07
N TYR A 235 -5.11 5.01 10.05
CA TYR A 235 -5.43 3.59 10.05
C TYR A 235 -4.28 2.79 9.44
N ILE A 236 -3.78 1.82 10.17
CA ILE A 236 -2.74 0.89 9.73
C ILE A 236 -3.39 -0.48 9.62
N SER A 237 -3.55 -0.95 8.38
CA SER A 237 -4.09 -2.27 8.06
C SER A 237 -3.00 -3.23 7.65
N GLY A 238 -3.05 -4.45 8.19
CA GLY A 238 -2.23 -5.57 7.72
C GLY A 238 -3.12 -6.59 7.05
N SER A 239 -2.90 -6.84 5.75
CA SER A 239 -3.64 -7.83 4.98
C SER A 239 -2.87 -9.15 4.87
N ASP A 240 -3.58 -10.29 4.91
CA ASP A 240 -3.01 -11.64 4.72
C ASP A 240 -2.88 -12.02 3.23
N THR A 241 -3.12 -11.08 2.31
CA THR A 241 -3.04 -11.40 0.89
C THR A 241 -1.62 -11.70 0.43
N ARG A 242 -1.45 -12.79 -0.32
CA ARG A 242 -0.19 -13.17 -0.98
C ARG A 242 -0.07 -12.58 -2.39
N GLN A 243 -1.10 -11.92 -2.90
CA GLN A 243 -1.19 -11.40 -4.26
C GLN A 243 -0.65 -9.98 -4.43
N GLY A 244 -0.06 -9.41 -3.36
CA GLY A 244 0.54 -8.07 -3.37
C GLY A 244 -0.25 -7.03 -2.57
N LEU A 245 0.37 -5.89 -2.32
CA LEU A 245 -0.15 -4.84 -1.42
C LEU A 245 -1.42 -4.13 -1.94
N ASN A 246 -1.70 -4.24 -3.23
CA ASN A 246 -2.85 -3.59 -3.86
C ASN A 246 -4.07 -4.52 -4.02
N THR A 247 -4.00 -5.72 -3.48
CA THR A 247 -5.11 -6.67 -3.55
C THR A 247 -5.99 -6.54 -2.32
N VAL A 248 -7.28 -6.35 -2.56
CA VAL A 248 -8.30 -6.33 -1.51
C VAL A 248 -8.38 -7.71 -0.86
N GLY A 249 -8.37 -7.74 0.46
CA GLY A 249 -8.40 -8.98 1.22
C GLY A 249 -8.75 -8.73 2.68
N ARG A 250 -8.73 -9.77 3.50
CA ARG A 250 -9.00 -9.66 4.94
C ARG A 250 -8.00 -8.73 5.63
N SER A 251 -8.50 -7.89 6.54
CA SER A 251 -7.65 -7.05 7.40
C SER A 251 -7.39 -7.77 8.72
N ASP A 252 -6.24 -8.42 8.83
CA ASP A 252 -5.87 -9.20 10.01
C ASP A 252 -5.24 -8.35 11.11
N VAL A 253 -4.67 -7.20 10.76
CA VAL A 253 -4.15 -6.22 11.69
C VAL A 253 -4.88 -4.90 11.50
N ASN A 254 -5.45 -4.39 12.59
CA ASN A 254 -6.20 -3.13 12.61
C ASN A 254 -5.66 -2.26 13.74
N ILE A 255 -4.90 -1.22 13.39
CA ILE A 255 -4.30 -0.28 14.35
C ILE A 255 -4.70 1.13 13.99
N LEU A 256 -5.25 1.89 14.93
CA LEU A 256 -5.39 3.33 14.85
C LEU A 256 -4.20 3.99 15.56
N ALA A 257 -3.48 4.85 14.84
CA ALA A 257 -2.38 5.63 15.36
C ALA A 257 -2.79 7.11 15.41
N THR A 258 -3.14 7.62 16.59
CA THR A 258 -3.46 9.02 16.79
C THR A 258 -2.22 9.79 17.26
N ILE A 259 -1.78 10.74 16.44
CA ILE A 259 -0.57 11.55 16.66
C ILE A 259 -0.98 12.96 17.04
N ASN A 260 -0.63 13.38 18.25
CA ASN A 260 -0.77 14.76 18.69
C ASN A 260 0.58 15.48 18.56
N THR A 261 0.67 16.37 17.57
CA THR A 261 1.93 17.09 17.27
C THR A 261 2.26 18.16 18.31
N GLU A 262 1.27 18.68 19.03
CA GLU A 262 1.46 19.67 20.09
C GLU A 262 2.08 19.04 21.34
N THR A 263 1.46 17.96 21.84
CA THR A 263 1.96 17.26 23.05
C THR A 263 3.07 16.26 22.72
N ARG A 264 3.32 15.96 21.46
CA ARG A 264 4.27 14.95 20.96
C ARG A 264 3.96 13.56 21.48
N GLN A 265 2.68 13.25 21.62
CA GLN A 265 2.19 11.94 22.06
C GLN A 265 1.64 11.17 20.88
N ILE A 266 1.82 9.87 20.91
CA ILE A 266 1.24 8.91 19.95
C ILE A 266 0.44 7.90 20.76
N LEU A 267 -0.85 7.76 20.44
CA LEU A 267 -1.71 6.72 20.95
C LEU A 267 -1.86 5.66 19.89
N LEU A 268 -1.61 4.41 20.23
CA LEU A 268 -1.86 3.25 19.37
C LEU A 268 -3.00 2.43 19.96
N VAL A 269 -4.05 2.24 19.19
CA VAL A 269 -5.21 1.40 19.56
C VAL A 269 -5.27 0.24 18.57
N THR A 270 -5.08 -0.98 19.06
CA THR A 270 -5.19 -2.21 18.25
C THR A 270 -6.57 -2.82 18.47
N THR A 271 -7.29 -3.05 17.38
CA THR A 271 -8.59 -3.71 17.39
C THR A 271 -8.43 -5.16 16.92
N PRO A 272 -8.86 -6.17 17.70
CA PRO A 272 -8.78 -7.57 17.26
C PRO A 272 -9.57 -7.80 15.98
N ARG A 273 -9.03 -8.59 15.06
CA ARG A 273 -9.64 -8.90 13.77
C ARG A 273 -11.02 -9.56 13.87
N ASP A 274 -11.23 -10.35 14.92
CA ASP A 274 -12.48 -11.09 15.16
C ASP A 274 -13.52 -10.27 15.95
N TYR A 275 -13.25 -8.95 16.14
CA TYR A 275 -14.19 -8.08 16.83
C TYR A 275 -15.49 -7.97 16.03
N TYR A 276 -16.63 -8.23 16.70
CA TYR A 276 -17.94 -8.28 16.07
C TYR A 276 -18.57 -6.88 16.05
N VAL A 277 -18.62 -6.25 14.87
CA VAL A 277 -18.95 -4.84 14.69
C VAL A 277 -19.93 -4.65 13.53
N PRO A 278 -20.79 -3.62 13.58
CA PRO A 278 -21.62 -3.26 12.44
C PRO A 278 -20.75 -2.83 11.25
N LEU A 279 -21.01 -3.39 10.06
CA LEU A 279 -20.35 -2.98 8.83
C LEU A 279 -21.22 -1.98 8.05
N PRO A 280 -20.64 -0.86 7.55
CA PRO A 280 -21.39 0.11 6.74
C PRO A 280 -22.06 -0.50 5.52
N VAL A 281 -21.36 -1.42 4.83
CA VAL A 281 -21.83 -2.08 3.59
C VAL A 281 -23.00 -3.03 3.78
N SER A 282 -23.20 -3.54 5.00
CA SER A 282 -24.31 -4.47 5.33
C SER A 282 -25.53 -3.75 5.92
N GLY A 283 -25.60 -2.43 5.82
CA GLY A 283 -26.66 -1.65 6.48
C GLY A 283 -26.59 -1.70 8.00
N GLY A 284 -25.39 -1.91 8.57
CA GLY A 284 -25.16 -1.97 10.01
C GLY A 284 -25.37 -3.36 10.61
N ILE A 285 -25.51 -4.41 9.80
CA ILE A 285 -25.53 -5.80 10.31
C ILE A 285 -24.11 -6.13 10.80
N PRO A 286 -23.97 -6.59 12.06
CA PRO A 286 -22.65 -6.91 12.61
C PRO A 286 -22.01 -8.12 11.93
N ASP A 287 -20.67 -8.03 11.74
CA ASP A 287 -19.81 -9.09 11.26
C ASP A 287 -18.42 -8.95 11.89
N LYS A 288 -17.49 -9.87 11.60
CA LYS A 288 -16.11 -9.74 12.05
C LYS A 288 -15.43 -8.54 11.38
N LEU A 289 -14.65 -7.78 12.13
CA LEU A 289 -13.92 -6.62 11.62
C LEU A 289 -13.00 -6.98 10.44
N THR A 290 -12.37 -8.17 10.46
CA THR A 290 -11.50 -8.63 9.37
C THR A 290 -12.23 -8.69 8.02
N HIS A 291 -13.55 -8.94 8.02
CA HIS A 291 -14.36 -8.98 6.80
C HIS A 291 -14.58 -7.58 6.18
N ALA A 292 -14.46 -6.51 6.96
CA ALA A 292 -14.52 -5.15 6.42
C ALA A 292 -13.46 -4.93 5.33
N GLY A 293 -12.26 -5.53 5.50
CA GLY A 293 -11.16 -5.44 4.53
C GLY A 293 -11.49 -6.05 3.16
N ILE A 294 -12.39 -7.03 3.10
CA ILE A 294 -12.85 -7.67 1.85
C ILE A 294 -13.58 -6.69 0.94
N TYR A 295 -14.18 -5.66 1.53
CA TYR A 295 -14.90 -4.60 0.84
C TYR A 295 -14.02 -3.38 0.54
N GLY A 296 -12.72 -3.47 0.82
CA GLY A 296 -11.75 -2.40 0.62
C GLY A 296 -11.44 -1.61 1.90
N VAL A 297 -10.35 -0.85 1.83
CA VAL A 297 -9.82 -0.10 2.97
C VAL A 297 -10.81 0.93 3.52
N ASN A 298 -11.60 1.57 2.65
CA ASN A 298 -12.58 2.58 3.06
C ASN A 298 -13.71 1.99 3.93
N VAL A 299 -14.07 0.73 3.72
CA VAL A 299 -15.06 0.05 4.57
C VAL A 299 -14.49 -0.28 5.93
N SER A 300 -13.21 -0.67 6.00
CA SER A 300 -12.50 -0.86 7.27
C SER A 300 -12.39 0.46 8.05
N ILE A 301 -12.05 1.55 7.38
CA ILE A 301 -12.00 2.90 7.96
C ILE A 301 -13.37 3.27 8.52
N GLY A 302 -14.43 3.27 7.70
CA GLY A 302 -15.78 3.62 8.14
C GLY A 302 -16.31 2.74 9.27
N THR A 303 -15.90 1.45 9.31
CA THR A 303 -16.22 0.55 10.41
C THR A 303 -15.57 0.99 11.73
N LEU A 304 -14.30 1.38 11.68
CA LEU A 304 -13.55 1.84 12.85
C LEU A 304 -13.99 3.23 13.30
N GLU A 305 -14.33 4.13 12.37
CA GLU A 305 -14.93 5.44 12.67
C GLU A 305 -16.25 5.29 13.43
N MET A 306 -17.12 4.39 12.96
CA MET A 306 -18.37 4.07 13.68
C MET A 306 -18.13 3.44 15.04
N LEU A 307 -17.10 2.58 15.18
CA LEU A 307 -16.80 1.88 16.42
C LEU A 307 -16.27 2.82 17.50
N TYR A 308 -15.40 3.76 17.12
CA TYR A 308 -14.68 4.65 18.04
C TYR A 308 -15.26 6.06 18.11
N ASP A 309 -16.28 6.37 17.30
CA ASP A 309 -16.88 7.72 17.17
C ASP A 309 -15.78 8.78 16.94
N THR A 310 -14.91 8.53 15.96
CA THR A 310 -13.76 9.38 15.62
C THR A 310 -13.50 9.38 14.13
N ASP A 311 -13.07 10.52 13.60
CA ASP A 311 -12.65 10.62 12.20
C ASP A 311 -11.24 10.05 12.03
N ILE A 312 -11.00 9.39 10.90
CA ILE A 312 -9.70 8.84 10.49
C ILE A 312 -9.21 9.64 9.28
N ASP A 313 -8.04 10.30 9.43
CA ASP A 313 -7.51 11.22 8.41
C ASP A 313 -6.77 10.49 7.28
N TYR A 314 -6.14 9.34 7.56
CA TYR A 314 -5.28 8.62 6.63
C TYR A 314 -5.36 7.10 6.83
#